data_018cf86c4763a50169534d7756fde001
#
_entry.id   018cf86c4763a50169534d7756fde001
#
_cell.length_a   1.000
_cell.length_b   1.000
_cell.length_c   1.000
_cell.angle_alpha   90.00
_cell.angle_beta   90.00
_cell.angle_gamma   90.00
#
_symmetry.space_group_name_H-M   'P 1'
#
loop_
_entity.id
_entity.type
_entity.pdbx_description
1 polymer ?
#
loop_
_entity_poly.entity_id
_entity_poly.type
_entity_poly.pdbx_seq_one_letter_code
_entity_poly.pdbx_strand_id
1 'polypeptide(L)'
;RLCQPAIAAAREGFAATHAWRHFAGEQRARLAGESRTLFLAGDAPAPLGALVTQPALAATLGELAREGAEGFYRGRLGSRLAAGAQAAGGLIAAADLAACAAEEQVPIAVPFQGLE
;
A
#
# COMPACT_ATOMS: atom_id res chain seq x y z
N ARG A 1 7.42 -14.83 3.21
CA ARG A 1 6.28 -15.63 3.70
C ARG A 1 5.09 -14.77 4.09
N LEU A 2 5.31 -13.66 4.83
CA LEU A 2 4.24 -12.75 5.29
C LEU A 2 3.47 -12.08 4.13
N CYS A 3 4.12 -11.77 3.02
CA CYS A 3 3.49 -11.10 1.88
C CYS A 3 2.64 -12.04 1.00
N GLN A 4 2.75 -13.36 1.15
CA GLN A 4 2.12 -14.31 0.22
C GLN A 4 0.59 -14.18 0.13
N PRO A 5 -0.16 -14.05 1.24
CA PRO A 5 -1.61 -13.87 1.15
C PRO A 5 -2.00 -12.58 0.42
N ALA A 6 -1.26 -11.49 0.65
CA ALA A 6 -1.50 -10.21 -0.03
C ALA A 6 -1.16 -10.28 -1.53
N ILE A 7 -0.08 -11.00 -1.91
CA ILE A 7 0.28 -11.24 -3.30
C ILE A 7 -0.82 -12.04 -4.01
N ALA A 8 -1.33 -13.10 -3.37
CA ALA A 8 -2.41 -13.91 -3.92
C ALA A 8 -3.68 -13.06 -4.11
N ALA A 9 -4.12 -12.34 -3.08
CA ALA A 9 -5.30 -11.48 -3.15
C ALA A 9 -5.17 -10.40 -4.23
N ALA A 10 -4.00 -9.78 -4.37
CA ALA A 10 -3.77 -8.77 -5.41
C ALA A 10 -3.74 -9.36 -6.83
N ARG A 11 -3.23 -10.58 -6.99
CA ARG A 11 -3.12 -11.28 -8.29
C ARG A 11 -4.43 -11.92 -8.71
N GLU A 12 -5.05 -12.69 -7.82
CA GLU A 12 -6.24 -13.49 -8.08
C GLU A 12 -7.51 -12.67 -7.91
N GLY A 13 -7.42 -11.60 -7.13
CA GLY A 13 -8.51 -10.68 -6.86
C GLY A 13 -9.33 -11.04 -5.63
N PHE A 14 -10.17 -10.09 -5.25
CA PHE A 14 -11.16 -10.23 -4.19
C PHE A 14 -12.49 -9.63 -4.64
N ALA A 15 -13.59 -10.10 -4.07
CA ALA A 15 -14.91 -9.59 -4.39
C ALA A 15 -15.12 -8.18 -3.81
N ALA A 16 -15.55 -7.23 -4.63
CA ALA A 16 -15.89 -5.88 -4.18
C ALA A 16 -17.01 -5.95 -3.12
N THR A 17 -16.71 -5.49 -1.91
CA THR A 17 -17.64 -5.47 -0.78
C THR A 17 -18.47 -4.19 -0.74
N HIS A 18 -19.49 -4.14 0.13
CA HIS A 18 -20.24 -2.90 0.40
C HIS A 18 -19.31 -1.78 0.90
N ALA A 19 -18.36 -2.09 1.78
CA ALA A 19 -17.39 -1.12 2.29
C ALA A 19 -16.49 -0.58 1.17
N TRP A 20 -15.95 -1.46 0.32
CA TRP A 20 -15.17 -1.06 -0.85
C TRP A 20 -15.93 -0.06 -1.73
N ARG A 21 -17.17 -0.41 -2.09
CA ARG A 21 -18.01 0.42 -2.94
C ARG A 21 -18.35 1.78 -2.30
N HIS A 22 -18.68 1.77 -1.02
CA HIS A 22 -19.00 2.98 -0.27
C HIS A 22 -17.80 3.94 -0.29
N PHE A 23 -16.64 3.50 0.16
CA PHE A 23 -15.45 4.35 0.22
C PHE A 23 -14.92 4.77 -1.16
N ALA A 24 -14.95 3.91 -2.17
CA ALA A 24 -14.60 4.28 -3.53
C ALA A 24 -15.56 5.36 -4.09
N GLY A 25 -16.85 5.27 -3.76
CA GLY A 25 -17.84 6.27 -4.13
C GLY A 25 -17.63 7.61 -3.44
N GLU A 26 -17.40 7.62 -2.14
CA GLU A 26 -17.11 8.80 -1.33
C GLU A 26 -15.86 9.54 -1.82
N GLN A 27 -14.81 8.79 -2.18
CA GLN A 27 -13.54 9.36 -2.62
C GLN A 27 -13.47 9.65 -4.13
N ARG A 28 -14.52 9.36 -4.89
CA ARG A 28 -14.53 9.46 -6.35
C ARG A 28 -14.00 10.78 -6.90
N ALA A 29 -14.38 11.90 -6.30
CA ALA A 29 -13.95 13.23 -6.73
C ALA A 29 -12.45 13.50 -6.49
N ARG A 30 -11.81 12.73 -5.59
CA ARG A 30 -10.38 12.85 -5.23
C ARG A 30 -9.50 11.89 -6.01
N LEU A 31 -10.08 10.86 -6.61
CA LEU A 31 -9.35 9.88 -7.41
C LEU A 31 -9.00 10.47 -8.77
N ALA A 32 -7.74 10.41 -9.14
CA ALA A 32 -7.23 10.89 -10.43
C ALA A 32 -6.22 9.90 -11.03
N GLY A 33 -5.97 10.00 -12.33
CA GLY A 33 -5.01 9.16 -13.03
C GLY A 33 -5.27 7.66 -12.82
N GLU A 34 -4.21 6.91 -12.57
CA GLU A 34 -4.28 5.45 -12.37
C GLU A 34 -5.11 5.03 -11.17
N SER A 35 -5.16 5.83 -10.09
CA SER A 35 -5.99 5.51 -8.93
C SER A 35 -7.47 5.48 -9.29
N ARG A 36 -7.91 6.27 -10.26
CA ARG A 36 -9.30 6.25 -10.73
C ARG A 36 -9.65 4.90 -11.37
N THR A 37 -8.79 4.40 -12.25
CA THR A 37 -9.02 3.10 -12.92
C THR A 37 -8.89 1.91 -11.96
N LEU A 38 -8.13 2.07 -10.87
CA LEU A 38 -7.95 1.03 -9.87
C LEU A 38 -9.18 0.86 -8.97
N PHE A 39 -9.84 1.97 -8.61
CA PHE A 39 -10.94 1.96 -7.64
C PHE A 39 -12.33 2.07 -8.29
N LEU A 40 -12.40 2.52 -9.55
CA LEU A 40 -13.65 2.73 -10.27
C LEU A 40 -13.71 1.89 -11.56
N ALA A 41 -14.91 1.43 -11.87
CA ALA A 41 -15.26 0.88 -13.18
C ALA A 41 -15.92 2.01 -14.01
N GLY A 42 -15.12 2.70 -14.81
CA GLY A 42 -15.53 3.98 -15.41
C GLY A 42 -15.64 5.07 -14.35
N ASP A 43 -16.83 5.63 -14.18
CA ASP A 43 -17.09 6.71 -13.20
C ASP A 43 -17.80 6.23 -11.93
N ALA A 44 -18.03 4.96 -11.78
CA ALA A 44 -18.74 4.38 -10.64
C ALA A 44 -17.87 3.33 -9.92
N PRO A 45 -18.07 3.10 -8.61
CA PRO A 45 -17.46 1.98 -7.92
C PRO A 45 -17.83 0.65 -8.57
N ALA A 46 -16.89 -0.29 -8.57
CA ALA A 46 -17.13 -1.64 -9.09
C ALA A 46 -18.42 -2.24 -8.52
N PRO A 47 -19.21 -3.00 -9.29
CA PRO A 47 -20.41 -3.67 -8.78
C PRO A 47 -20.12 -4.55 -7.57
N LEU A 48 -21.10 -4.72 -6.67
CA LEU A 48 -20.98 -5.63 -5.54
C LEU A 48 -20.64 -7.05 -6.03
N GLY A 49 -19.64 -7.68 -5.45
CA GLY A 49 -19.18 -9.00 -5.85
C GLY A 49 -18.28 -9.02 -7.10
N ALA A 50 -18.09 -7.90 -7.80
CA ALA A 50 -17.15 -7.84 -8.92
C ALA A 50 -15.73 -8.14 -8.44
N LEU A 51 -14.97 -8.87 -9.27
CA LEU A 51 -13.59 -9.22 -8.97
C LEU A 51 -12.70 -7.99 -9.14
N VAL A 52 -12.00 -7.60 -8.08
CA VAL A 52 -11.02 -6.51 -8.08
C VAL A 52 -9.62 -7.12 -8.05
N THR A 53 -8.83 -6.90 -9.09
CA THR A 53 -7.43 -7.36 -9.19
C THR A 53 -6.47 -6.18 -9.22
N GLN A 54 -5.27 -6.37 -8.68
CA GLN A 54 -4.21 -5.37 -8.65
C GLN A 54 -2.86 -6.00 -9.04
N PRO A 55 -2.66 -6.34 -10.33
CA PRO A 55 -1.47 -7.07 -10.77
C PRO A 55 -0.17 -6.28 -10.53
N ALA A 56 -0.18 -4.97 -10.66
CA ALA A 56 0.97 -4.11 -10.36
C ALA A 56 1.36 -4.18 -8.88
N LEU A 57 0.36 -4.17 -7.96
CA LEU A 57 0.60 -4.35 -6.53
C LEU A 57 1.15 -5.75 -6.24
N ALA A 58 0.61 -6.79 -6.87
CA ALA A 58 1.12 -8.16 -6.73
C ALA A 58 2.59 -8.27 -7.15
N ALA A 59 2.99 -7.62 -8.24
CA ALA A 59 4.39 -7.58 -8.68
C ALA A 59 5.28 -6.84 -7.68
N THR A 60 4.84 -5.69 -7.18
CA THR A 60 5.55 -4.89 -6.17
C THR A 60 5.74 -5.65 -4.86
N LEU A 61 4.68 -6.30 -4.36
CA LEU A 61 4.76 -7.15 -3.16
C LEU A 61 5.65 -8.39 -3.37
N GLY A 62 5.67 -8.94 -4.59
CA GLY A 62 6.55 -10.03 -4.97
C GLY A 62 8.03 -9.62 -4.94
N GLU A 63 8.35 -8.42 -5.43
CA GLU A 63 9.69 -7.82 -5.36
C GLU A 63 10.09 -7.59 -3.89
N LEU A 64 9.22 -6.98 -3.09
CA LEU A 64 9.43 -6.80 -1.66
C LEU A 64 9.66 -8.13 -0.92
N ALA A 65 8.90 -9.17 -1.24
CA ALA A 65 9.05 -10.48 -0.62
C ALA A 65 10.39 -11.16 -0.94
N ARG A 66 10.99 -10.86 -2.10
CA ARG A 66 12.31 -11.38 -2.49
C ARG A 66 13.45 -10.58 -1.90
N GLU A 67 13.37 -9.25 -1.93
CA GLU A 67 14.46 -8.34 -1.63
C GLU A 67 14.44 -7.83 -0.17
N GLY A 68 13.30 -8.02 0.51
CA GLY A 68 13.16 -7.61 1.91
C GLY A 68 13.17 -6.10 2.11
N ALA A 69 13.40 -5.69 3.37
CA ALA A 69 13.43 -4.28 3.75
C ALA A 69 14.54 -3.49 3.04
N GLU A 70 15.72 -4.10 2.84
CA GLU A 70 16.83 -3.46 2.13
C GLU A 70 16.46 -3.11 0.68
N GLY A 71 15.80 -4.01 -0.05
CA GLY A 71 15.30 -3.75 -1.40
C GLY A 71 14.27 -2.64 -1.45
N PHE A 72 13.45 -2.50 -0.40
CA PHE A 72 12.47 -1.43 -0.30
C PHE A 72 13.13 -0.10 0.07
N TYR A 73 13.90 -0.04 1.17
CA TYR A 73 14.40 1.23 1.68
C TYR A 73 15.63 1.74 0.94
N ARG A 74 16.52 0.87 0.46
CA ARG A 74 17.81 1.23 -0.15
C ARG A 74 18.01 0.67 -1.55
N GLY A 75 17.03 -0.11 -2.05
CA GLY A 75 17.10 -0.75 -3.34
C GLY A 75 16.29 -0.07 -4.44
N ARG A 76 16.11 -0.83 -5.52
CA ARG A 76 15.42 -0.37 -6.71
C ARG A 76 13.94 -0.06 -6.48
N LEU A 77 13.27 -0.81 -5.59
CA LEU A 77 11.85 -0.60 -5.30
C LEU A 77 11.62 0.78 -4.66
N GLY A 78 12.42 1.14 -3.66
CA GLY A 78 12.36 2.46 -3.03
C GLY A 78 12.70 3.60 -4.00
N SER A 79 13.70 3.41 -4.85
CA SER A 79 14.06 4.41 -5.86
C SER A 79 12.92 4.66 -6.85
N ARG A 80 12.21 3.61 -7.29
CA ARG A 80 11.03 3.74 -8.16
C ARG A 80 9.87 4.46 -7.45
N LEU A 81 9.64 4.12 -6.17
CA LEU A 81 8.61 4.77 -5.35
C LEU A 81 8.88 6.28 -5.24
N ALA A 82 10.12 6.65 -4.89
CA ALA A 82 10.52 8.04 -4.77
C ALA A 82 10.38 8.80 -6.10
N ALA A 83 10.84 8.20 -7.20
CA ALA A 83 10.73 8.80 -8.53
C ALA A 83 9.25 8.99 -8.94
N GLY A 84 8.38 8.02 -8.68
CA GLY A 84 6.95 8.11 -8.94
C GLY A 84 6.27 9.19 -8.08
N ALA A 85 6.63 9.29 -6.81
CA ALA A 85 6.13 10.34 -5.92
C ALA A 85 6.53 11.73 -6.41
N GLN A 86 7.80 11.92 -6.78
CA GLN A 86 8.30 13.21 -7.31
C GLN A 86 7.65 13.58 -8.64
N ALA A 87 7.46 12.62 -9.54
CA ALA A 87 6.75 12.84 -10.80
C ALA A 87 5.30 13.29 -10.60
N ALA A 88 4.68 12.89 -9.48
CA ALA A 88 3.34 13.31 -9.08
C ALA A 88 3.33 14.61 -8.22
N GLY A 89 4.47 15.30 -8.09
CA GLY A 89 4.59 16.52 -7.28
C GLY A 89 4.79 16.27 -5.78
N GLY A 90 5.06 15.02 -5.37
CA GLY A 90 5.36 14.66 -3.98
C GLY A 90 6.78 15.03 -3.57
N LEU A 91 7.05 15.05 -2.26
CA LEU A 91 8.31 15.51 -1.68
C LEU A 91 9.27 14.36 -1.30
N ILE A 92 8.80 13.11 -1.31
CA ILE A 92 9.61 11.95 -0.90
C ILE A 92 10.75 11.74 -1.88
N ALA A 93 11.99 11.71 -1.36
CA ALA A 93 13.20 11.38 -2.10
C ALA A 93 13.74 10.00 -1.70
N ALA A 94 14.58 9.41 -2.55
CA ALA A 94 15.24 8.14 -2.25
C ALA A 94 16.11 8.22 -0.98
N ALA A 95 16.68 9.39 -0.69
CA ALA A 95 17.48 9.64 0.52
C ALA A 95 16.63 9.54 1.79
N ASP A 96 15.36 9.98 1.75
CA ASP A 96 14.44 9.89 2.90
C ASP A 96 14.14 8.43 3.24
N LEU A 97 13.91 7.61 2.20
CA LEU A 97 13.71 6.17 2.38
C LEU A 97 14.98 5.50 2.93
N ALA A 98 16.15 5.84 2.37
CA ALA A 98 17.42 5.26 2.81
C ALA A 98 17.79 5.63 4.25
N ALA A 99 17.36 6.80 4.74
CA ALA A 99 17.54 7.25 6.11
C ALA A 99 16.55 6.59 7.11
N CYS A 100 15.49 5.94 6.61
CA CYS A 100 14.52 5.27 7.46
C CYS A 100 15.15 4.05 8.15
N ALA A 101 15.12 4.05 9.49
CA ALA A 101 15.57 2.94 10.33
C ALA A 101 14.58 2.70 11.46
N ALA A 102 14.41 1.44 11.85
CA ALA A 102 13.66 1.10 13.04
C ALA A 102 14.55 1.31 14.28
N GLU A 103 14.02 1.98 15.29
CA GLU A 103 14.68 2.18 16.58
C GLU A 103 13.97 1.38 17.65
N GLU A 104 14.74 0.59 18.39
CA GLU A 104 14.23 -0.08 19.58
C GLU A 104 14.21 0.90 20.76
N GLN A 105 13.06 1.08 21.38
CA GLN A 105 12.91 1.95 22.54
C GLN A 105 12.43 1.13 23.74
N VAL A 106 12.90 1.52 24.92
CA VAL A 106 12.39 0.94 26.18
C VAL A 106 10.92 1.34 26.33
N PRO A 107 10.01 0.38 26.56
CA PRO A 107 8.60 0.69 26.79
C PRO A 107 8.41 1.65 27.97
N ILE A 108 7.49 2.59 27.82
CA ILE A 108 7.08 3.45 28.93
C ILE A 108 6.14 2.62 29.82
N ALA A 109 6.59 2.33 31.06
CA ALA A 109 5.78 1.64 32.05
C ALA A 109 5.17 2.65 33.02
N VAL A 110 3.88 2.53 33.28
CA VAL A 110 3.16 3.35 34.25
C VAL A 110 2.36 2.41 35.16
N PRO A 111 2.60 2.43 36.47
CA PRO A 111 1.83 1.60 37.38
C PRO A 111 0.36 2.03 37.40
N PHE A 112 -0.54 1.08 37.23
CA PHE A 112 -1.97 1.31 37.26
C PHE A 112 -2.66 0.19 38.05
N GLN A 113 -3.30 0.53 39.16
CA GLN A 113 -4.06 -0.42 40.01
C GLN A 113 -3.29 -1.70 40.39
N GLY A 114 -1.99 -1.57 40.65
CA GLY A 114 -1.13 -2.70 41.06
C GLY A 114 -0.64 -3.57 39.90
N LEU A 115 -0.84 -3.13 38.65
CA LEU A 115 -0.27 -3.70 37.44
C LEU A 115 0.80 -2.75 36.87
N GLU A 116 1.83 -3.32 36.26
CA GLU A 116 2.92 -2.61 35.61
C GLU A 116 2.94 -2.95 34.10
#